data_f78de95489a0c0234a4f225a690adbea
#
_entry.id   f78de95489a0c0234a4f225a690adbea
#
_cell.length_a   1.000
_cell.length_b   1.000
_cell.length_c   1.000
_cell.angle_alpha   90.00
_cell.angle_beta   90.00
_cell.angle_gamma   90.00
#
_symmetry.space_group_name_H-M   'P 1'
#
loop_
_entity.id
_entity.type
_entity.pdbx_description
1 polymer ?
#
loop_
_entity_poly.entity_id
_entity_poly.type
_entity_poly.pdbx_seq_one_letter_code
_entity_poly.pdbx_strand_id
1 'polypeptide(L)' 'MALYVMLTTLTSEGRKTLKERPERIKEVNQEVEKMGVKILQQYAVLGPYDFVNILDAPNNEVISKVAVELG' A
#
# COMPACT_ATOMS: atom_id res chain seq x y z
N MET A 1 -1.89 12.64 14.13
CA MET A 1 -1.73 11.90 12.85
C MET A 1 -0.27 11.94 12.46
N ALA A 2 0.23 10.81 11.99
CA ALA A 2 1.64 10.66 11.67
C ALA A 2 1.82 10.22 10.21
N LEU A 3 2.88 10.72 9.58
CA LEU A 3 3.22 10.35 8.22
C LEU A 3 4.14 9.14 8.23
N TYR A 4 3.89 8.22 7.33
CA TYR A 4 4.68 7.01 7.17
C TYR A 4 5.05 6.82 5.70
N VAL A 5 6.24 6.28 5.48
CA VAL A 5 6.66 5.83 4.16
C VAL A 5 6.64 4.30 4.20
N MET A 6 5.83 3.70 3.34
CA MET A 6 5.74 2.25 3.23
C MET A 6 6.32 1.80 1.90
N LEU A 7 7.29 0.92 1.95
CA LEU A 7 7.91 0.32 0.78
C LEU A 7 7.32 -1.08 0.60
N THR A 8 6.72 -1.33 -0.56
CA THR A 8 6.05 -2.61 -0.82
C THR A 8 6.69 -3.33 -2.00
N THR A 9 6.77 -4.66 -1.86
CA THR A 9 7.20 -5.55 -2.94
C THR A 9 6.05 -6.47 -3.29
N LEU A 10 5.82 -6.65 -4.59
CA LEU A 10 4.79 -7.56 -5.08
C LEU A 10 5.37 -8.97 -5.25
N THR A 11 4.56 -9.97 -4.95
CA THR A 11 4.87 -11.34 -5.33
C THR A 11 4.71 -11.50 -6.84
N SER A 12 5.18 -12.62 -7.40
CA SER A 12 4.96 -12.91 -8.82
C SER A 12 3.48 -12.95 -9.17
N GLU A 13 2.67 -13.53 -8.29
CA GLU A 13 1.22 -13.54 -8.46
C GLU A 13 0.62 -12.16 -8.37
N GLY A 14 1.09 -11.34 -7.45
CA GLY A 14 0.63 -9.96 -7.29
C GLY A 14 0.92 -9.12 -8.53
N ARG A 15 2.11 -9.27 -9.12
CA ARG A 15 2.47 -8.59 -10.36
C ARG A 15 1.59 -9.01 -11.52
N LYS A 16 1.32 -10.31 -11.62
CA LYS A 16 0.45 -10.85 -12.65
C LYS A 16 -0.97 -10.30 -12.51
N THR A 17 -1.50 -10.31 -11.30
CA THR A 17 -2.83 -9.76 -11.02
C THR A 17 -2.91 -8.29 -11.38
N LEU A 18 -1.90 -7.50 -11.02
CA LEU A 18 -1.86 -6.09 -11.33
C LEU A 18 -1.82 -5.83 -12.84
N LYS A 19 -1.08 -6.66 -13.57
CA LYS A 19 -0.99 -6.55 -15.03
C LYS A 19 -2.32 -6.87 -15.70
N GLU A 20 -3.03 -7.90 -15.22
CA GLU A 20 -4.31 -8.32 -15.76
C GLU A 20 -5.47 -7.45 -15.29
N ARG A 21 -5.39 -6.94 -14.06
CA ARG A 21 -6.43 -6.15 -13.40
C ARG A 21 -5.83 -4.92 -12.73
N PRO A 22 -5.51 -3.85 -13.50
CA PRO A 22 -4.92 -2.64 -12.93
C PRO A 22 -5.80 -1.98 -11.85
N GLU A 23 -7.10 -2.17 -11.91
CA GLU A 23 -8.05 -1.63 -10.94
C GLU A 23 -7.88 -2.23 -9.54
N ARG A 24 -7.11 -3.31 -9.39
CA ARG A 24 -6.82 -3.93 -8.09
C ARG A 24 -6.14 -2.95 -7.13
N ILE A 25 -5.32 -2.03 -7.65
CA ILE A 25 -4.69 -1.00 -6.82
C ILE A 25 -5.76 -0.16 -6.11
N LYS A 26 -6.81 0.23 -6.82
CA LYS A 26 -7.90 1.02 -6.23
C LYS A 26 -8.64 0.24 -5.15
N GLU A 27 -8.88 -1.05 -5.37
CA GLU A 27 -9.54 -1.91 -4.39
C GLU A 27 -8.74 -1.99 -3.10
N VAL A 28 -7.43 -2.21 -3.21
CA VAL A 28 -6.52 -2.27 -2.06
C VAL A 28 -6.49 -0.94 -1.33
N ASN A 29 -6.39 0.17 -2.06
CA ASN A 29 -6.39 1.50 -1.46
C ASN A 29 -7.67 1.77 -0.68
N GLN A 30 -8.82 1.35 -1.20
CA GLN A 30 -10.09 1.48 -0.50
C GLN A 30 -10.12 0.68 0.80
N GLU A 31 -9.57 -0.52 0.81
CA GLU A 31 -9.46 -1.34 2.01
C GLU A 31 -8.59 -0.67 3.06
N VAL A 32 -7.46 -0.10 2.65
CA VAL A 32 -6.54 0.62 3.53
C VAL A 32 -7.24 1.84 4.14
N GLU A 33 -7.99 2.58 3.34
CA GLU A 33 -8.74 3.75 3.83
C GLU A 33 -9.79 3.36 4.85
N LYS A 34 -10.45 2.22 4.68
CA LYS A 34 -11.42 1.70 5.66
C LYS A 34 -10.78 1.38 7.00
N MET A 35 -9.48 1.10 7.02
CA MET A 35 -8.73 0.87 8.24
C MET A 35 -8.33 2.16 8.96
N GLY A 36 -8.68 3.31 8.41
CA GLY A 36 -8.39 4.60 9.01
C GLY A 36 -7.08 5.25 8.54
N VAL A 37 -6.48 4.72 7.49
CA VAL A 37 -5.23 5.24 6.94
C VAL A 37 -5.52 5.97 5.63
N LYS A 38 -4.95 7.16 5.48
CA LYS A 38 -5.09 7.96 4.28
C LYS A 38 -3.85 7.81 3.41
N ILE A 39 -4.03 7.45 2.16
CA ILE A 39 -2.94 7.35 1.20
C ILE A 39 -2.78 8.70 0.52
N LEU A 40 -1.68 9.39 0.83
CA LEU A 40 -1.42 10.73 0.31
C LEU A 40 -0.75 10.69 -1.05
N GLN A 41 0.22 9.80 -1.21
CA GLN A 41 0.98 9.63 -2.44
C GLN A 41 1.29 8.15 -2.62
N GLN A 42 1.34 7.73 -3.88
CA GLN A 42 1.72 6.35 -4.21
C GLN A 42 2.48 6.38 -5.53
N TYR A 43 3.70 5.87 -5.52
CA TYR A 43 4.58 5.88 -6.69
C TYR A 43 5.03 4.47 -7.02
N ALA A 44 5.03 4.14 -8.30
CA ALA A 44 5.70 2.95 -8.80
C ALA A 44 7.19 3.27 -8.91
N VAL A 45 8.05 2.35 -8.46
CA VAL A 45 9.49 2.57 -8.45
C VAL A 45 10.21 1.42 -9.13
N LEU A 46 11.40 1.71 -9.63
CA LEU A 46 12.30 0.70 -10.18
C LEU A 46 13.35 0.36 -9.12
N GLY A 47 13.61 -0.92 -8.95
CA GLY A 47 14.60 -1.39 -7.99
C GLY A 47 14.05 -2.52 -7.14
N PRO A 48 14.56 -2.71 -5.90
CA PRO A 48 14.15 -3.82 -5.05
C PRO A 48 12.71 -3.74 -4.55
N TYR A 49 12.10 -2.56 -4.62
CA TYR A 49 10.70 -2.35 -4.22
C TYR A 49 9.85 -2.01 -5.43
N ASP A 50 8.58 -2.34 -5.38
CA ASP A 50 7.65 -2.05 -6.47
C ASP A 50 6.92 -0.72 -6.28
N PHE A 51 6.59 -0.37 -5.03
CA PHE A 51 5.88 0.87 -4.73
C PHE A 51 6.45 1.56 -3.50
N VAL A 52 6.39 2.89 -3.53
CA VAL A 52 6.60 3.75 -2.37
C VAL A 52 5.27 4.43 -2.08
N ASN A 53 4.78 4.27 -0.84
CA ASN A 53 3.50 4.83 -0.42
C ASN A 53 3.73 5.81 0.72
N ILE A 54 3.15 7.00 0.62
CA ILE A 54 3.17 7.98 1.71
C ILE A 54 1.79 7.99 2.34
N LEU A 55 1.74 7.60 3.61
CA LEU A 55 0.51 7.35 4.33
C LEU A 55 0.39 8.28 5.53
N ASP A 56 -0.85 8.64 5.86
CA ASP A 56 -1.18 9.33 7.10
C ASP A 56 -2.03 8.38 7.94
N ALA A 57 -1.51 7.99 9.09
CA ALA A 57 -2.19 7.07 9.99
C ALA A 57 -2.29 7.67 11.39
N PRO A 58 -3.35 7.32 12.16
CA PRO A 58 -3.54 7.87 13.50
C PRO A 58 -2.49 7.39 14.51
N ASN A 59 -1.97 6.18 14.36
CA ASN A 59 -0.97 5.63 15.27
C ASN A 59 -0.25 4.43 14.66
N ASN A 60 0.77 3.95 15.39
CA ASN A 60 1.60 2.82 14.95
C ASN A 60 0.82 1.50 14.86
N GLU A 61 -0.17 1.31 15.73
CA GLU A 61 -0.96 0.08 15.72
C GLU A 61 -1.73 -0.08 14.41
N VAL A 62 -2.35 1.01 13.95
CA VAL A 62 -3.11 1.00 12.70
C VAL A 62 -2.19 0.75 11.52
N ILE A 63 -1.04 1.43 11.46
CA ILE A 63 -0.12 1.24 10.34
C ILE A 63 0.47 -0.18 10.34
N SER A 64 0.70 -0.77 11.51
CA SER A 64 1.16 -2.14 11.60
C SER A 64 0.13 -3.13 11.05
N LYS A 65 -1.16 -2.90 11.30
CA LYS A 65 -2.23 -3.71 10.74
C LYS A 65 -2.28 -3.60 9.23
N VAL A 66 -2.10 -2.39 8.70
CA VAL A 66 -2.06 -2.17 7.26
C VAL A 66 -0.88 -2.91 6.64
N ALA A 67 0.29 -2.86 7.27
CA ALA A 67 1.48 -3.55 6.76
C ALA A 67 1.26 -5.06 6.70
N VAL A 68 0.62 -5.65 7.69
CA VAL A 68 0.29 -7.07 7.70
C VAL A 68 -0.73 -7.41 6.60
N GLU A 69 -1.73 -6.56 6.40
CA GLU A 69 -2.77 -6.79 5.39
C GLU A 69 -2.20 -6.70 3.97
N LEU A 70 -1.27 -5.77 3.73
CA LEU A 70 -0.65 -5.58 2.42
C LEU A 70 0.54 -6.52 2.18
N GLY A 71 1.14 -6.97 3.24
CA GLY A 71 2.29 -7.89 3.17
C GLY A 71 1.86 -9.34 2.95
#